data_b083efa22f7432232e8737ada1727209
#
_entry.id   b083efa22f7432232e8737ada1727209
#
_cell.length_a   1.000
_cell.length_b   1.000
_cell.length_c   1.000
_cell.angle_alpha   90.00
_cell.angle_beta   90.00
_cell.angle_gamma   90.00
#
_symmetry.space_group_name_H-M   'P 1'
#
loop_
_entity.id
_entity.type
_entity.pdbx_description
1 polymer ?
#
loop_
_entity_poly.entity_id
_entity_poly.type
_entity_poly.pdbx_seq_one_letter_code
_entity_poly.pdbx_strand_id
1 'polypeptide(L)'
;MPNHLHALIDFSATSKKINTIIGDGKRFIAYEIVKRLRQTGKTDVLIALEKGVAAKSKQKGKLHEVWEESFDWKICETAEFAYQKLVYMHNNPCSGKWKLVEDITKYEHSSARYYITGKHAGYIVTDIETIFRERYAADELFKIKEKIGKVGQISS
;
A
#
# COMPACT_ATOMS: atom_id res chain seq x y z
N MET A 1 2.55 -2.81 -6.22
CA MET A 1 3.56 -3.79 -6.70
C MET A 1 2.83 -5.07 -7.15
N PRO A 2 3.40 -5.92 -8.03
CA PRO A 2 2.67 -7.09 -8.56
C PRO A 2 2.28 -8.14 -7.51
N ASN A 3 3.05 -8.29 -6.45
CA ASN A 3 2.87 -9.36 -5.45
C ASN A 3 2.79 -8.88 -4.01
N HIS A 4 2.77 -7.59 -3.76
CA HIS A 4 2.62 -7.04 -2.42
C HIS A 4 2.00 -5.63 -2.44
N LEU A 5 1.47 -5.21 -1.32
CA LEU A 5 0.88 -3.89 -1.10
C LEU A 5 1.59 -3.21 0.08
N HIS A 6 1.94 -1.95 -0.10
CA HIS A 6 2.31 -1.05 0.99
C HIS A 6 1.20 -0.03 1.22
N ALA A 7 0.91 0.27 2.47
CA ALA A 7 -0.06 1.30 2.84
C ALA A 7 0.39 2.02 4.12
N LEU A 8 0.18 3.33 4.16
CA LEU A 8 0.13 4.10 5.40
C LEU A 8 -1.33 4.22 5.81
N ILE A 9 -1.64 3.86 7.04
CA ILE A 9 -3.02 3.82 7.53
C ILE A 9 -3.07 4.59 8.84
N ASP A 10 -3.98 5.55 8.92
CA ASP A 10 -4.31 6.24 10.15
C ASP A 10 -5.43 5.49 10.89
N PHE A 11 -5.21 5.23 12.17
CA PHE A 11 -6.14 4.54 13.06
C PHE A 11 -6.83 5.48 14.05
N SER A 12 -6.59 6.80 13.98
CA SER A 12 -7.15 7.78 14.92
C SER A 12 -8.69 7.80 14.94
N ALA A 13 -9.31 7.51 13.80
CA ALA A 13 -10.77 7.52 13.64
C ALA A 13 -11.46 6.18 13.97
N THR A 14 -10.76 5.19 14.55
CA THR A 14 -11.34 3.87 14.80
C THR A 14 -10.88 3.25 16.10
N SER A 15 -11.79 2.55 16.78
CA SER A 15 -11.48 1.68 17.93
C SER A 15 -11.15 0.23 17.55
N LYS A 16 -11.23 -0.12 16.27
CA LYS A 16 -10.95 -1.48 15.80
C LYS A 16 -9.45 -1.79 15.91
N LYS A 17 -9.14 -3.04 16.29
CA LYS A 17 -7.75 -3.54 16.30
C LYS A 17 -7.17 -3.59 14.89
N ILE A 18 -5.89 -3.30 14.74
CA ILE A 18 -5.16 -3.34 13.46
C ILE A 18 -5.38 -4.66 12.71
N ASN A 19 -5.30 -5.80 13.39
CA ASN A 19 -5.50 -7.12 12.77
C ASN A 19 -6.90 -7.27 12.15
N THR A 20 -7.92 -6.66 12.74
CA THR A 20 -9.29 -6.68 12.20
C THR A 20 -9.36 -5.86 10.91
N ILE A 21 -8.81 -4.65 10.91
CA ILE A 21 -8.83 -3.77 9.74
C ILE A 21 -8.05 -4.37 8.59
N ILE A 22 -6.84 -4.86 8.85
CA ILE A 22 -6.00 -5.50 7.83
C ILE A 22 -6.65 -6.79 7.33
N GLY A 23 -7.22 -7.61 8.23
CA GLY A 23 -7.93 -8.83 7.85
C GLY A 23 -9.14 -8.56 6.95
N ASP A 24 -9.94 -7.54 7.27
CA ASP A 24 -11.06 -7.11 6.43
C ASP A 24 -10.58 -6.59 5.08
N GLY A 25 -9.55 -5.74 5.06
CA GLY A 25 -8.94 -5.23 3.83
C GLY A 25 -8.43 -6.36 2.93
N LYS A 26 -7.62 -7.28 3.48
CA LYS A 26 -7.12 -8.47 2.76
C LYS A 26 -8.28 -9.30 2.18
N ARG A 27 -9.35 -9.49 2.94
CA ARG A 27 -10.53 -10.26 2.51
C ARG A 27 -11.23 -9.62 1.31
N PHE A 28 -11.55 -8.32 1.39
CA PHE A 28 -12.25 -7.62 0.30
C PHE A 28 -11.40 -7.52 -0.96
N ILE A 29 -10.11 -7.24 -0.83
CA ILE A 29 -9.19 -7.22 -1.97
C ILE A 29 -9.09 -8.62 -2.60
N ALA A 30 -9.02 -9.68 -1.79
CA ALA A 30 -8.99 -11.06 -2.31
C ALA A 30 -10.26 -11.40 -3.11
N TYR A 31 -11.44 -11.00 -2.64
CA TYR A 31 -12.69 -11.21 -3.39
C TYR A 31 -12.68 -10.51 -4.74
N GLU A 32 -12.20 -9.27 -4.78
CA GLU A 32 -12.13 -8.53 -6.04
C GLU A 32 -11.07 -9.11 -7.00
N ILE A 33 -9.92 -9.54 -6.49
CA ILE A 33 -8.88 -10.21 -7.29
C ILE A 33 -9.45 -11.49 -7.92
N VAL A 34 -10.06 -12.37 -7.13
CA VAL A 34 -10.64 -13.63 -7.63
C VAL A 34 -11.75 -13.38 -8.64
N LYS A 35 -12.62 -12.38 -8.40
CA LYS A 35 -13.66 -11.96 -9.34
C LYS A 35 -13.04 -11.52 -10.68
N ARG A 36 -12.04 -10.67 -10.67
CA ARG A 36 -11.37 -10.20 -11.91
C ARG A 36 -10.64 -11.32 -12.64
N LEU A 37 -9.98 -12.22 -11.91
CA LEU A 37 -9.33 -13.39 -12.51
C LEU A 37 -10.35 -14.29 -13.24
N ARG A 38 -11.53 -14.49 -12.67
CA ARG A 38 -12.64 -15.22 -13.32
C ARG A 38 -13.12 -14.50 -14.57
N GLN A 39 -13.36 -13.20 -14.50
CA GLN A 39 -13.83 -12.38 -15.61
C GLN A 39 -12.84 -12.33 -16.77
N THR A 40 -11.54 -12.40 -16.48
CA THR A 40 -10.46 -12.36 -17.49
C THR A 40 -9.99 -13.74 -17.92
N GLY A 41 -10.63 -14.82 -17.47
CA GLY A 41 -10.31 -16.20 -17.85
C GLY A 41 -8.93 -16.68 -17.37
N LYS A 42 -8.36 -16.10 -16.30
CA LYS A 42 -7.06 -16.48 -15.73
C LYS A 42 -7.18 -17.73 -14.85
N THR A 43 -7.59 -18.85 -15.48
CA THR A 43 -7.89 -20.12 -14.80
C THR A 43 -6.65 -20.75 -14.17
N ASP A 44 -5.49 -20.64 -14.80
CA ASP A 44 -4.21 -21.10 -14.31
C ASP A 44 -3.84 -20.46 -12.95
N VAL A 45 -4.05 -19.15 -12.84
CA VAL A 45 -3.82 -18.41 -11.59
C VAL A 45 -4.84 -18.85 -10.51
N LEU A 46 -6.12 -19.00 -10.86
CA LEU A 46 -7.14 -19.46 -9.92
C LEU A 46 -6.82 -20.83 -9.35
N ILE A 47 -6.38 -21.78 -10.20
CA ILE A 47 -5.95 -23.12 -9.76
C ILE A 47 -4.73 -23.03 -8.83
N ALA A 48 -3.77 -22.16 -9.12
CA ALA A 48 -2.62 -21.95 -8.24
C ALA A 48 -3.04 -21.41 -6.86
N LEU A 49 -3.95 -20.43 -6.82
CA LEU A 49 -4.48 -19.87 -5.57
C LEU A 49 -5.31 -20.91 -4.78
N GLU A 50 -6.05 -21.80 -5.46
CA GLU A 50 -6.78 -22.89 -4.82
C GLU A 50 -5.84 -23.92 -4.19
N LYS A 51 -4.77 -24.31 -4.90
CA LYS A 51 -3.73 -25.22 -4.38
C LYS A 51 -3.03 -24.66 -3.15
N GLY A 52 -2.88 -23.34 -3.05
CA GLY A 52 -2.27 -22.66 -1.91
C GLY A 52 -3.09 -22.71 -0.62
N VAL A 53 -4.38 -23.07 -0.67
CA VAL A 53 -5.24 -23.09 0.52
C VAL A 53 -4.88 -24.22 1.44
N ALA A 54 -4.50 -23.94 2.68
CA ALA A 54 -4.22 -24.94 3.71
C ALA A 54 -5.46 -25.79 4.04
N ALA A 55 -5.27 -27.08 4.35
CA ALA A 55 -6.36 -28.03 4.63
C ALA A 55 -7.35 -27.54 5.68
N LYS A 56 -6.87 -26.96 6.78
CA LYS A 56 -7.70 -26.37 7.84
C LYS A 56 -8.57 -25.20 7.35
N SER A 57 -8.09 -24.44 6.39
CA SER A 57 -8.82 -23.30 5.80
C SER A 57 -9.84 -23.79 4.76
N LYS A 58 -9.54 -24.85 4.01
CA LYS A 58 -10.50 -25.52 3.11
C LYS A 58 -11.73 -26.04 3.86
N GLN A 59 -11.52 -26.64 5.03
CA GLN A 59 -12.63 -27.11 5.89
C GLN A 59 -13.55 -25.98 6.35
N LYS A 60 -13.04 -24.74 6.42
CA LYS A 60 -13.82 -23.52 6.73
C LYS A 60 -14.42 -22.85 5.49
N GLY A 61 -14.36 -23.50 4.32
CA GLY A 61 -14.93 -22.99 3.08
C GLY A 61 -14.03 -21.99 2.32
N LYS A 62 -12.74 -21.84 2.67
CA LYS A 62 -11.83 -20.98 1.89
C LYS A 62 -11.49 -21.65 0.56
N LEU A 63 -11.73 -20.96 -0.54
CA LEU A 63 -11.52 -21.49 -1.89
C LEU A 63 -10.20 -21.06 -2.52
N HIS A 64 -9.67 -19.89 -2.18
CA HIS A 64 -8.45 -19.34 -2.77
C HIS A 64 -7.59 -18.67 -1.70
N GLU A 65 -6.28 -18.89 -1.76
CA GLU A 65 -5.28 -18.21 -0.92
C GLU A 65 -4.61 -17.11 -1.73
N VAL A 66 -5.04 -15.87 -1.52
CA VAL A 66 -4.53 -14.70 -2.25
C VAL A 66 -3.39 -14.02 -1.50
N TRP A 67 -3.38 -14.14 -0.16
CA TRP A 67 -2.45 -13.45 0.72
C TRP A 67 -1.68 -14.43 1.57
N GLU A 68 -0.44 -14.12 1.84
CA GLU A 68 0.27 -14.76 2.96
C GLU A 68 -0.42 -14.46 4.30
N GLU A 69 -0.31 -15.36 5.26
CA GLU A 69 -0.99 -15.24 6.56
C GLU A 69 -0.50 -14.02 7.34
N SER A 70 0.82 -13.78 7.33
CA SER A 70 1.44 -12.66 8.02
C SER A 70 1.36 -11.34 7.23
N PHE A 71 1.61 -10.26 7.92
CA PHE A 71 1.91 -8.95 7.35
C PHE A 71 2.89 -8.22 8.26
N ASP A 72 3.80 -7.46 7.67
CA ASP A 72 4.71 -6.59 8.40
C ASP A 72 4.06 -5.23 8.63
N TRP A 73 4.20 -4.72 9.83
CA TRP A 73 3.75 -3.37 10.15
C TRP A 73 4.72 -2.66 11.08
N LYS A 74 4.77 -1.35 10.96
CA LYS A 74 5.58 -0.48 11.82
C LYS A 74 4.79 0.76 12.19
N ILE A 75 4.86 1.18 13.44
CA ILE A 75 4.26 2.43 13.87
C ILE A 75 5.09 3.59 13.31
N CYS A 76 4.42 4.56 12.70
CA CYS A 76 5.02 5.81 12.27
C CYS A 76 4.70 6.90 13.30
N GLU A 77 5.52 7.00 14.34
CA GLU A 77 5.30 7.94 15.45
C GLU A 77 5.62 9.38 15.08
N THR A 78 6.54 9.58 14.13
CA THR A 78 6.99 10.91 13.69
C THR A 78 6.63 11.16 12.24
N ALA A 79 6.40 12.43 11.90
CA ALA A 79 6.19 12.86 10.52
C ALA A 79 7.38 12.48 9.64
N GLU A 80 8.61 12.65 10.11
CA GLU A 80 9.82 12.33 9.37
C GLU A 80 9.85 10.85 8.95
N PHE A 81 9.57 9.94 9.89
CA PHE A 81 9.54 8.51 9.59
C PHE A 81 8.40 8.13 8.62
N ALA A 82 7.23 8.74 8.78
CA ALA A 82 6.10 8.51 7.88
C ALA A 82 6.40 9.00 6.44
N TYR A 83 7.04 10.18 6.29
CA TYR A 83 7.49 10.66 4.97
C TYR A 83 8.57 9.78 4.36
N GLN A 84 9.55 9.30 5.14
CA GLN A 84 10.54 8.34 4.65
C GLN A 84 9.86 7.08 4.08
N LYS A 85 8.84 6.55 4.79
CA LYS A 85 8.08 5.40 4.30
C LYS A 85 7.28 5.72 3.04
N LEU A 86 6.68 6.91 2.97
CA LEU A 86 5.94 7.36 1.80
C LEU A 86 6.86 7.43 0.56
N VAL A 87 8.02 8.08 0.69
CA VAL A 87 9.02 8.18 -0.38
C VAL A 87 9.52 6.80 -0.81
N TYR A 88 9.82 5.91 0.14
CA TYR A 88 10.20 4.53 -0.14
C TYR A 88 9.11 3.80 -0.96
N MET A 89 7.83 3.89 -0.55
CA MET A 89 6.73 3.25 -1.26
C MET A 89 6.54 3.81 -2.68
N HIS A 90 6.70 5.13 -2.86
CA HIS A 90 6.56 5.77 -4.15
C HIS A 90 7.69 5.39 -5.11
N ASN A 91 8.91 5.18 -4.63
CA ASN A 91 10.06 4.80 -5.45
C ASN A 91 10.10 3.31 -5.80
N ASN A 92 9.42 2.45 -5.06
CA ASN A 92 9.40 1.00 -5.29
C ASN A 92 9.09 0.60 -6.75
N PRO A 93 8.09 1.19 -7.44
CA PRO A 93 7.79 0.85 -8.83
C PRO A 93 8.91 1.16 -9.83
N CYS A 94 9.81 2.11 -9.50
CA CYS A 94 10.92 2.52 -10.35
C CYS A 94 12.22 1.76 -10.02
N SER A 95 12.26 1.00 -8.93
CA SER A 95 13.49 0.41 -8.40
C SER A 95 13.46 -1.12 -8.34
N GLY A 96 14.62 -1.71 -7.99
CA GLY A 96 14.76 -3.14 -7.77
C GLY A 96 14.52 -3.97 -9.03
N LYS A 97 14.14 -5.23 -8.83
CA LYS A 97 13.93 -6.20 -9.92
C LYS A 97 12.69 -5.93 -10.77
N TRP A 98 11.75 -5.14 -10.28
CA TRP A 98 10.47 -4.96 -10.96
C TRP A 98 10.51 -3.87 -12.02
N LYS A 99 11.14 -2.72 -11.78
CA LYS A 99 11.21 -1.56 -12.70
C LYS A 99 9.97 -1.42 -13.57
N LEU A 100 8.81 -1.27 -12.93
CA LEU A 100 7.50 -1.27 -13.61
C LEU A 100 7.28 -0.01 -14.42
N VAL A 101 7.88 1.10 -13.98
CA VAL A 101 7.83 2.43 -14.62
C VAL A 101 9.16 3.14 -14.39
N GLU A 102 9.47 4.12 -15.25
CA GLU A 102 10.66 4.98 -15.10
C GLU A 102 10.38 6.21 -14.22
N ASP A 103 9.12 6.64 -14.16
CA ASP A 103 8.67 7.82 -13.41
C ASP A 103 7.59 7.39 -12.40
N ILE A 104 7.78 7.76 -11.13
CA ILE A 104 6.87 7.39 -10.02
C ILE A 104 5.43 7.86 -10.25
N THR A 105 5.22 8.94 -11.01
CA THR A 105 3.89 9.48 -11.30
C THR A 105 3.13 8.67 -12.36
N LYS A 106 3.83 7.78 -13.09
CA LYS A 106 3.26 6.92 -14.12
C LYS A 106 2.70 5.60 -13.58
N TYR A 107 3.01 5.24 -12.35
CA TYR A 107 2.46 4.03 -11.75
C TYR A 107 1.06 4.28 -11.21
N GLU A 108 0.04 3.81 -11.92
CA GLU A 108 -1.38 4.07 -11.62
C GLU A 108 -1.82 3.60 -10.22
N HIS A 109 -1.18 2.54 -9.69
CA HIS A 109 -1.51 1.94 -8.40
C HIS A 109 -0.69 2.53 -7.25
N SER A 110 -0.33 3.83 -7.34
CA SER A 110 0.43 4.56 -6.33
C SER A 110 -0.17 5.94 -6.07
N SER A 111 -0.08 6.41 -4.84
CA SER A 111 -0.42 7.79 -4.48
C SER A 111 0.61 8.83 -4.92
N ALA A 112 1.74 8.41 -5.51
CA ALA A 112 2.84 9.31 -5.91
C ALA A 112 2.36 10.48 -6.80
N ARG A 113 1.49 10.19 -7.78
CA ARG A 113 0.93 11.23 -8.65
C ARG A 113 0.21 12.33 -7.88
N TYR A 114 -0.57 11.95 -6.84
CA TYR A 114 -1.25 12.93 -5.99
C TYR A 114 -0.24 13.84 -5.27
N TYR A 115 0.77 13.27 -4.64
CA TYR A 115 1.77 14.04 -3.90
C TYR A 115 2.64 14.96 -4.77
N ILE A 116 2.83 14.63 -6.05
CA ILE A 116 3.63 15.44 -6.99
C ILE A 116 2.76 16.47 -7.73
N THR A 117 1.54 16.10 -8.14
CA THR A 117 0.73 16.92 -9.06
C THR A 117 -0.56 17.47 -8.44
N GLY A 118 -0.92 17.04 -7.23
CA GLY A 118 -2.21 17.34 -6.60
C GLY A 118 -3.41 16.59 -7.22
N LYS A 119 -3.19 15.71 -8.21
CA LYS A 119 -4.25 15.01 -8.94
C LYS A 119 -4.44 13.58 -8.45
N HIS A 120 -5.65 13.23 -8.04
CA HIS A 120 -6.00 11.84 -7.68
C HIS A 120 -5.99 10.92 -8.91
N ALA A 121 -5.57 9.68 -8.72
CA ALA A 121 -5.53 8.63 -9.75
C ALA A 121 -6.66 7.62 -9.55
N GLY A 122 -7.92 8.05 -9.72
CA GLY A 122 -9.08 7.15 -9.63
C GLY A 122 -9.52 6.75 -8.23
N TYR A 123 -8.80 7.15 -7.18
CA TYR A 123 -9.15 6.98 -5.76
C TYR A 123 -8.71 8.21 -4.96
N ILE A 124 -9.43 8.47 -3.86
CA ILE A 124 -9.13 9.60 -2.98
C ILE A 124 -7.94 9.25 -2.10
N VAL A 125 -6.92 10.09 -2.09
CA VAL A 125 -5.77 10.00 -1.20
C VAL A 125 -6.00 11.00 -0.05
N THR A 126 -5.90 10.53 1.19
CA THR A 126 -5.78 11.41 2.35
C THR A 126 -4.33 11.84 2.47
N ASP A 127 -4.08 13.15 2.49
CA ASP A 127 -2.73 13.67 2.62
C ASP A 127 -2.17 13.36 4.02
N ILE A 128 -0.96 12.82 4.06
CA ILE A 128 -0.28 12.47 5.30
C ILE A 128 -0.08 13.71 6.20
N GLU A 129 0.02 14.91 5.62
CA GLU A 129 0.14 16.14 6.40
C GLU A 129 -1.08 16.39 7.27
N THR A 130 -2.28 16.02 6.81
CA THR A 130 -3.49 16.20 7.62
C THR A 130 -3.43 15.44 8.93
N ILE A 131 -2.72 14.30 8.96
CA ILE A 131 -2.56 13.46 10.15
C ILE A 131 -1.61 14.10 11.17
N PHE A 132 -0.62 14.84 10.68
CA PHE A 132 0.43 15.41 11.52
C PHE A 132 0.23 16.90 11.87
N ARG A 133 -0.76 17.58 11.27
CA ARG A 133 -1.02 19.03 11.49
C ARG A 133 -1.29 19.41 12.94
N GLU A 134 -1.83 18.50 13.73
CA GLU A 134 -2.06 18.74 15.16
C GLU A 134 -0.79 18.67 16.00
N ARG A 135 0.26 18.02 15.50
CA ARG A 135 1.52 17.78 16.24
C ARG A 135 2.68 18.63 15.76
N TYR A 136 2.62 19.14 14.53
CA TYR A 136 3.71 19.86 13.87
C TYR A 136 3.17 21.14 13.24
N ALA A 137 3.94 22.22 13.38
CA ALA A 137 3.67 23.44 12.65
C ALA A 137 3.90 23.23 11.14
N ALA A 138 3.22 24.01 10.30
CA ALA A 138 3.28 23.85 8.83
C ALA A 138 4.70 24.01 8.26
N ASP A 139 5.50 24.92 8.83
CA ASP A 139 6.90 25.15 8.45
C ASP A 139 7.83 23.99 8.85
N GLU A 140 7.55 23.29 9.95
CA GLU A 140 8.26 22.07 10.33
C GLU A 140 7.98 20.93 9.37
N LEU A 141 6.72 20.69 9.03
CA LEU A 141 6.33 19.68 8.05
C LEU A 141 6.97 19.96 6.68
N PHE A 142 7.01 21.21 6.27
CA PHE A 142 7.67 21.60 5.03
C PHE A 142 9.18 21.29 5.05
N LYS A 143 9.89 21.65 6.12
CA LYS A 143 11.32 21.34 6.29
C LYS A 143 11.61 19.84 6.29
N ILE A 144 10.75 19.04 6.94
CA ILE A 144 10.85 17.59 6.94
C ILE A 144 10.72 17.03 5.51
N LYS A 145 9.73 17.48 4.75
CA LYS A 145 9.54 17.08 3.35
C LYS A 145 10.73 17.42 2.46
N GLU A 146 11.24 18.65 2.55
CA GLU A 146 12.41 19.08 1.77
C GLU A 146 13.64 18.23 2.06
N LYS A 147 13.92 17.97 3.34
CA LYS A 147 15.04 17.13 3.76
C LYS A 147 14.96 15.73 3.17
N ILE A 148 13.79 15.11 3.19
CA ILE A 148 13.57 13.73 2.71
C ILE A 148 13.55 13.70 1.18
N GLY A 149 12.94 14.67 0.52
CA GLY A 149 12.92 14.78 -0.94
C GLY A 149 14.31 14.87 -1.55
N LYS A 150 15.24 15.60 -0.89
CA LYS A 150 16.64 15.67 -1.30
C LYS A 150 17.39 14.33 -1.15
N VAL A 151 17.03 13.53 -0.14
CA VAL A 151 17.63 12.19 0.05
C VAL A 151 17.17 11.21 -1.03
N GLY A 152 15.93 11.31 -1.50
CA GLY A 152 15.40 10.46 -2.56
C GLY A 152 16.00 10.73 -3.95
N GLN A 153 16.55 11.91 -4.19
CA GLN A 153 17.20 12.28 -5.46
C GLN A 153 18.68 11.85 -5.56
N ILE A 154 19.32 11.47 -4.44
CA ILE A 154 20.74 11.10 -4.38
C ILE A 154 20.96 9.59 -4.66
N SER A 155 19.89 8.81 -4.75
CA SER A 155 19.94 7.34 -4.93
C SER A 155 19.56 6.88 -6.34
N SER A 156 19.66 7.75 -7.33
CA SER A 156 19.46 7.43 -8.77
C SER A 156 20.78 7.35 -9.51
#